data_880a6798a9d6fb81abedafa4afe94d5f
#
_entry.id   880a6798a9d6fb81abedafa4afe94d5f
#
_cell.length_a   1.000
_cell.length_b   1.000
_cell.length_c   1.000
_cell.angle_alpha   90.00
_cell.angle_beta   90.00
_cell.angle_gamma   90.00
#
_symmetry.space_group_name_H-M   'P 1'
#
loop_
_entity.id
_entity.type
_entity.pdbx_description
1 polymer ?
#
loop_
_entity_poly.entity_id
_entity_poly.type
_entity_poly.pdbx_seq_one_letter_code
_entity_poly.pdbx_strand_id
1 'polypeptide(L)'
;TGTVNIYTSYIDPTADDIGQLVPGSFMADDKNNKRVTLASYGMLAIELESTAGEKLQIGPGYTATLTVSIPSSLQSSAPATIALWHVDERSGIWKEEGTAVKSGTNYVGQVNHFSFWNCDIGIPAVTLSVTLKTGKAVPVVHGEVRLTLTSSGLPSQAYGYTDSMGQVSGLVPAGEPIGLEVLDPCHNVAYSQNIGSLNQNTDLGTITINNSSSPALIIIEGQLRDCSNQPVTDGYAIISCDNVTRYVSVNEKGEFAISFLRCSGGSASCEILGVDESGQQQGGPSTTTIATPITNSGVIDACGVSAAQFINYTLDGVDHSITSNAGDSLTSYSYASPATPPLFTWMSGFKISANEYISLSFGHEAAAGSYSLNAISVQGFDSVAIVQPSNVVLTNYPSNAGGFYEGTFSGKFKGPANLVPVHTIIGSFRIRRL
;
A
#
# COMPACT_ATOMS: atom_id res chain seq x y z
N THR A 1 24.78 -36.60 -9.38
CA THR A 1 26.01 -35.91 -8.93
C THR A 1 26.45 -34.96 -10.02
N GLY A 2 26.21 -33.68 -9.80
CA GLY A 2 26.60 -32.58 -10.67
C GLY A 2 27.22 -31.46 -9.85
N THR A 3 27.83 -30.50 -10.51
CA THR A 3 28.26 -29.24 -9.90
C THR A 3 27.06 -28.40 -9.60
N VAL A 4 27.02 -27.79 -8.41
CA VAL A 4 25.99 -26.84 -8.00
C VAL A 4 26.64 -25.50 -7.69
N ASN A 5 25.96 -24.41 -8.01
CA ASN A 5 26.31 -23.05 -7.61
C ASN A 5 25.60 -22.74 -6.29
N ILE A 6 26.34 -22.20 -5.33
CA ILE A 6 25.79 -21.76 -4.05
C ILE A 6 25.97 -20.27 -3.97
N TYR A 7 24.86 -19.54 -3.82
CA TYR A 7 24.84 -18.10 -3.57
C TYR A 7 24.49 -17.87 -2.11
N THR A 8 25.29 -17.06 -1.42
CA THR A 8 25.03 -16.72 -0.03
C THR A 8 25.23 -15.23 0.17
N SER A 9 24.32 -14.61 0.94
CA SER A 9 24.44 -13.22 1.34
C SER A 9 24.14 -13.09 2.83
N TYR A 10 25.09 -12.54 3.58
CA TYR A 10 24.88 -12.18 4.97
C TYR A 10 24.20 -10.81 5.04
N ILE A 11 23.18 -10.68 5.89
CA ILE A 11 22.48 -9.43 6.17
C ILE A 11 22.72 -9.08 7.64
N ASP A 12 23.36 -7.92 7.86
CA ASP A 12 23.64 -7.41 9.20
C ASP A 12 22.37 -6.78 9.79
N PRO A 13 21.80 -7.33 10.90
CA PRO A 13 20.60 -6.79 11.51
C PRO A 13 20.81 -5.40 12.16
N THR A 14 22.04 -4.93 12.26
CA THR A 14 22.37 -3.59 12.81
C THR A 14 22.55 -2.53 11.72
N ALA A 15 22.37 -2.90 10.43
CA ALA A 15 22.48 -1.95 9.33
C ALA A 15 21.31 -0.93 9.34
N ASP A 16 21.59 0.32 9.03
CA ASP A 16 20.59 1.40 9.03
C ASP A 16 19.49 1.18 7.97
N ASP A 17 19.79 0.48 6.89
CA ASP A 17 18.89 0.16 5.78
C ASP A 17 18.27 -1.24 5.87
N ILE A 18 18.33 -1.89 7.03
CA ILE A 18 17.87 -3.26 7.26
C ILE A 18 16.44 -3.51 6.73
N GLY A 19 15.55 -2.55 6.88
CA GLY A 19 14.17 -2.63 6.41
C GLY A 19 14.02 -2.74 4.88
N GLN A 20 15.06 -2.40 4.12
CA GLN A 20 15.10 -2.53 2.66
C GLN A 20 15.75 -3.85 2.20
N LEU A 21 16.53 -4.48 3.08
CA LEU A 21 17.30 -5.70 2.78
C LEU A 21 16.54 -6.97 3.15
N VAL A 22 15.62 -6.89 4.11
CA VAL A 22 14.88 -8.04 4.63
C VAL A 22 13.63 -8.29 3.77
N PRO A 23 13.38 -9.54 3.34
CA PRO A 23 12.14 -9.88 2.65
C PRO A 23 10.94 -9.80 3.60
N GLY A 24 9.91 -9.04 3.21
CA GLY A 24 8.71 -8.84 4.02
C GLY A 24 8.93 -7.89 5.19
N SER A 25 8.40 -8.25 6.35
CA SER A 25 8.52 -7.51 7.61
C SER A 25 9.15 -8.39 8.69
N PHE A 26 9.48 -7.81 9.84
CA PHE A 26 9.92 -8.60 11.01
C PHE A 26 8.75 -9.30 11.75
N MET A 27 7.64 -9.51 11.08
CA MET A 27 6.49 -10.25 11.62
C MET A 27 6.68 -11.74 11.35
N ALA A 28 6.43 -12.55 12.38
CA ALA A 28 6.60 -13.99 12.31
C ALA A 28 5.47 -14.74 13.01
N ASP A 29 5.30 -16.00 12.67
CA ASP A 29 4.49 -16.95 13.43
C ASP A 29 5.41 -17.97 14.08
N ASP A 30 5.33 -18.08 15.41
CA ASP A 30 6.08 -19.08 16.17
C ASP A 30 5.59 -20.51 15.85
N LYS A 31 6.29 -21.51 16.36
CA LYS A 31 5.91 -22.94 16.18
C LYS A 31 4.50 -23.29 16.69
N ASN A 32 3.85 -22.42 17.47
CA ASN A 32 2.48 -22.56 17.94
C ASN A 32 1.51 -21.68 17.10
N ASN A 33 1.95 -21.11 15.98
CA ASN A 33 1.22 -20.19 15.13
C ASN A 33 0.77 -18.90 15.86
N LYS A 34 1.53 -18.45 16.87
CA LYS A 34 1.32 -17.15 17.49
C LYS A 34 2.13 -16.10 16.78
N ARG A 35 1.50 -14.96 16.52
CA ARG A 35 2.16 -13.81 15.91
C ARG A 35 3.15 -13.18 16.89
N VAL A 36 4.39 -12.98 16.41
CA VAL A 36 5.50 -12.37 17.15
C VAL A 36 6.22 -11.37 16.25
N THR A 37 6.99 -10.48 16.86
CA THR A 37 7.97 -9.64 16.17
C THR A 37 9.36 -10.20 16.41
N LEU A 38 10.20 -10.20 15.39
CA LEU A 38 11.54 -10.77 15.47
C LEU A 38 12.58 -9.72 15.91
N ALA A 39 13.42 -10.10 16.87
CA ALA A 39 14.64 -9.39 17.22
C ALA A 39 15.84 -10.17 16.69
N SER A 40 16.50 -9.64 15.66
CA SER A 40 17.49 -10.36 14.89
C SER A 40 18.90 -10.29 15.46
N TYR A 41 19.61 -11.43 15.39
CA TYR A 41 21.03 -11.57 15.71
C TYR A 41 21.90 -11.96 14.51
N GLY A 42 21.31 -12.05 13.32
CA GLY A 42 22.00 -12.31 12.06
C GLY A 42 21.15 -13.08 11.07
N MET A 43 21.24 -12.71 9.80
CA MET A 43 20.46 -13.30 8.72
C MET A 43 21.36 -13.80 7.60
N LEU A 44 20.91 -14.84 6.90
CA LEU A 44 21.60 -15.45 5.78
C LEU A 44 20.62 -15.83 4.68
N ALA A 45 20.76 -15.21 3.52
CA ALA A 45 20.08 -15.65 2.30
C ALA A 45 20.91 -16.74 1.62
N ILE A 46 20.27 -17.85 1.21
CA ILE A 46 20.98 -18.97 0.57
C ILE A 46 20.14 -19.47 -0.60
N GLU A 47 20.78 -19.57 -1.75
CA GLU A 47 20.19 -20.13 -2.96
C GLU A 47 21.13 -21.16 -3.60
N LEU A 48 20.55 -22.25 -4.07
CA LEU A 48 21.25 -23.27 -4.85
C LEU A 48 20.74 -23.31 -6.28
N GLU A 49 21.65 -23.39 -7.24
CA GLU A 49 21.32 -23.56 -8.65
C GLU A 49 22.15 -24.66 -9.28
N SER A 50 21.54 -25.33 -10.25
CA SER A 50 22.29 -26.20 -11.17
C SER A 50 23.14 -25.34 -12.13
N THR A 51 24.07 -25.95 -12.84
CA THR A 51 24.84 -25.25 -13.90
C THR A 51 23.98 -24.82 -15.08
N ALA A 52 22.73 -25.28 -15.16
CA ALA A 52 21.73 -24.87 -16.15
C ALA A 52 20.81 -23.74 -15.64
N GLY A 53 21.03 -23.22 -14.41
CA GLY A 53 20.21 -22.16 -13.81
C GLY A 53 18.90 -22.64 -13.17
N GLU A 54 18.74 -23.95 -12.95
CA GLU A 54 17.57 -24.47 -12.25
C GLU A 54 17.74 -24.32 -10.73
N LYS A 55 16.74 -23.81 -10.02
CA LYS A 55 16.73 -23.73 -8.55
C LYS A 55 16.73 -25.14 -7.95
N LEU A 56 17.61 -25.34 -7.00
CA LEU A 56 17.78 -26.61 -6.31
C LEU A 56 17.49 -26.46 -4.81
N GLN A 57 17.17 -27.57 -4.16
CA GLN A 57 16.96 -27.65 -2.72
C GLN A 57 17.69 -28.85 -2.11
N ILE A 58 17.77 -28.86 -0.78
CA ILE A 58 18.29 -30.02 -0.03
C ILE A 58 17.39 -31.22 -0.30
N GLY A 59 17.99 -32.38 -0.61
CA GLY A 59 17.22 -33.60 -0.86
C GLY A 59 16.49 -34.10 0.40
N PRO A 60 15.35 -34.80 0.26
CA PRO A 60 14.61 -35.32 1.39
C PRO A 60 15.47 -36.17 2.33
N GLY A 61 15.37 -35.89 3.64
CA GLY A 61 16.13 -36.59 4.67
C GLY A 61 17.57 -36.11 4.89
N TYR A 62 18.02 -35.13 4.15
CA TYR A 62 19.33 -34.47 4.35
C TYR A 62 19.17 -33.10 5.00
N THR A 63 20.24 -32.62 5.62
CA THR A 63 20.31 -31.30 6.24
C THR A 63 21.59 -30.58 5.82
N ALA A 64 21.57 -29.25 5.91
CA ALA A 64 22.79 -28.45 5.81
C ALA A 64 23.04 -27.72 7.13
N THR A 65 24.30 -27.46 7.42
CA THR A 65 24.70 -26.69 8.59
C THR A 65 24.86 -25.24 8.18
N LEU A 66 24.11 -24.36 8.83
CA LEU A 66 24.26 -22.90 8.71
C LEU A 66 25.19 -22.39 9.80
N THR A 67 26.07 -21.47 9.43
CA THR A 67 26.89 -20.69 10.37
C THR A 67 26.63 -19.21 10.11
N VAL A 68 25.96 -18.56 11.03
CA VAL A 68 25.53 -17.15 10.92
C VAL A 68 26.34 -16.31 11.89
N SER A 69 27.02 -15.27 11.40
CA SER A 69 27.81 -14.37 12.23
C SER A 69 26.91 -13.48 13.09
N ILE A 70 27.28 -13.29 14.35
CA ILE A 70 26.61 -12.37 15.28
C ILE A 70 27.35 -11.03 15.23
N PRO A 71 26.68 -9.90 14.92
CA PRO A 71 27.32 -8.57 14.98
C PRO A 71 27.98 -8.32 16.31
N SER A 72 29.14 -7.67 16.30
CA SER A 72 29.94 -7.44 17.52
C SER A 72 29.17 -6.72 18.63
N SER A 73 28.28 -5.80 18.28
CA SER A 73 27.40 -5.08 19.20
C SER A 73 26.37 -5.97 19.91
N LEU A 74 25.99 -7.10 19.28
CA LEU A 74 24.97 -8.02 19.80
C LEU A 74 25.56 -9.25 20.52
N GLN A 75 26.87 -9.50 20.41
CA GLN A 75 27.49 -10.70 20.97
C GLN A 75 27.33 -10.87 22.48
N SER A 76 27.33 -9.76 23.23
CA SER A 76 27.17 -9.80 24.70
C SER A 76 25.75 -10.16 25.13
N SER A 77 24.73 -9.80 24.36
CA SER A 77 23.31 -10.08 24.62
C SER A 77 22.81 -11.35 23.94
N ALA A 78 23.63 -11.94 23.05
CA ALA A 78 23.23 -13.11 22.26
C ALA A 78 23.03 -14.35 23.15
N PRO A 79 21.81 -14.98 23.15
CA PRO A 79 21.51 -16.15 23.97
C PRO A 79 22.31 -17.37 23.51
N ALA A 80 22.49 -18.34 24.43
CA ALA A 80 23.22 -19.59 24.13
C ALA A 80 22.54 -20.45 23.04
N THR A 81 21.21 -20.36 22.95
CA THR A 81 20.40 -21.03 21.92
C THR A 81 19.37 -20.03 21.39
N ILE A 82 19.13 -20.03 20.10
CA ILE A 82 18.20 -19.11 19.45
C ILE A 82 17.33 -19.90 18.44
N ALA A 83 16.09 -19.45 18.23
CA ALA A 83 15.25 -20.02 17.19
C ALA A 83 15.76 -19.64 15.79
N LEU A 84 15.58 -20.55 14.86
CA LEU A 84 15.77 -20.31 13.43
C LEU A 84 14.42 -20.01 12.79
N TRP A 85 14.41 -19.05 11.90
CA TRP A 85 13.22 -18.58 11.20
C TRP A 85 13.52 -18.54 9.71
N HIS A 86 12.59 -19.05 8.90
CA HIS A 86 12.65 -18.89 7.45
C HIS A 86 11.48 -18.04 6.95
N VAL A 87 11.65 -17.35 5.84
CA VAL A 87 10.55 -16.60 5.24
C VAL A 87 9.67 -17.52 4.40
N ASP A 88 8.35 -17.44 4.59
CA ASP A 88 7.38 -17.97 3.64
C ASP A 88 7.24 -16.95 2.50
N GLU A 89 7.81 -17.25 1.34
CA GLU A 89 7.86 -16.36 0.18
C GLU A 89 6.47 -15.96 -0.36
N ARG A 90 5.41 -16.72 -0.03
CA ARG A 90 4.04 -16.40 -0.47
C ARG A 90 3.39 -15.34 0.40
N SER A 91 3.57 -15.44 1.70
CA SER A 91 2.94 -14.54 2.68
C SER A 91 3.86 -13.41 3.14
N GLY A 92 5.17 -13.50 2.93
CA GLY A 92 6.18 -12.59 3.49
C GLY A 92 6.31 -12.68 5.01
N ILE A 93 5.75 -13.72 5.64
CA ILE A 93 5.77 -13.94 7.08
C ILE A 93 6.86 -14.96 7.42
N TRP A 94 7.64 -14.65 8.44
CA TRP A 94 8.64 -15.59 8.95
C TRP A 94 8.00 -16.72 9.75
N LYS A 95 8.55 -17.91 9.63
CA LYS A 95 8.08 -19.13 10.31
C LYS A 95 9.21 -19.72 11.14
N GLU A 96 8.92 -20.04 12.41
CA GLU A 96 9.86 -20.70 13.28
C GLU A 96 10.09 -22.15 12.85
N GLU A 97 11.34 -22.49 12.50
CA GLU A 97 11.71 -23.85 12.15
C GLU A 97 13.13 -24.17 12.62
N GLY A 98 13.21 -24.87 13.74
CA GLY A 98 14.49 -25.32 14.30
C GLY A 98 15.15 -24.32 15.26
N THR A 99 16.40 -24.63 15.61
CA THR A 99 17.19 -23.84 16.55
C THR A 99 18.66 -23.83 16.16
N ALA A 100 19.38 -22.77 16.54
CA ALA A 100 20.82 -22.67 16.44
C ALA A 100 21.46 -22.49 17.83
N VAL A 101 22.69 -22.94 17.97
CA VAL A 101 23.49 -22.85 19.20
C VAL A 101 24.61 -21.85 18.96
N LYS A 102 24.86 -20.97 19.96
CA LYS A 102 25.98 -20.04 19.93
C LYS A 102 27.30 -20.76 20.03
N SER A 103 28.19 -20.57 19.05
CA SER A 103 29.54 -21.11 19.00
C SER A 103 30.54 -19.98 18.70
N GLY A 104 31.17 -19.47 19.75
CA GLY A 104 32.02 -18.29 19.64
C GLY A 104 31.22 -17.05 19.25
N THR A 105 31.58 -16.46 18.13
CA THR A 105 30.92 -15.27 17.55
C THR A 105 29.83 -15.59 16.54
N ASN A 106 29.41 -16.85 16.42
CA ASN A 106 28.44 -17.31 15.44
C ASN A 106 27.31 -18.09 16.09
N TYR A 107 26.17 -18.17 15.38
CA TYR A 107 25.15 -19.19 15.59
C TYR A 107 25.33 -20.32 14.59
N VAL A 108 25.22 -21.57 15.07
CA VAL A 108 25.34 -22.79 14.25
C VAL A 108 24.06 -23.60 14.40
N GLY A 109 23.39 -23.89 13.29
CA GLY A 109 22.13 -24.65 13.26
C GLY A 109 22.02 -25.51 12.01
N GLN A 110 21.05 -26.43 11.99
CA GLN A 110 20.77 -27.27 10.84
C GLN A 110 19.42 -26.92 10.22
N VAL A 111 19.39 -26.95 8.89
CA VAL A 111 18.19 -26.69 8.09
C VAL A 111 17.99 -27.78 7.05
N ASN A 112 16.74 -28.02 6.65
CA ASN A 112 16.35 -29.05 5.68
C ASN A 112 15.99 -28.50 4.30
N HIS A 113 15.97 -27.17 4.16
CA HIS A 113 15.81 -26.44 2.91
C HIS A 113 16.60 -25.13 2.94
N PHE A 114 16.81 -24.52 1.76
CA PHE A 114 17.42 -23.22 1.66
C PHE A 114 16.37 -22.15 1.33
N SER A 115 16.51 -21.00 1.97
CA SER A 115 15.67 -19.81 1.89
C SER A 115 16.44 -18.63 2.49
N PHE A 116 15.73 -17.54 2.82
CA PHE A 116 16.22 -16.60 3.82
C PHE A 116 16.05 -17.20 5.20
N TRP A 117 17.15 -17.26 5.95
CA TRP A 117 17.18 -17.77 7.32
C TRP A 117 17.61 -16.67 8.29
N ASN A 118 16.94 -16.61 9.43
CA ASN A 118 17.21 -15.63 10.46
C ASN A 118 17.40 -16.30 11.83
N CYS A 119 18.34 -15.80 12.61
CA CYS A 119 18.58 -16.18 14.00
C CYS A 119 17.97 -15.14 14.91
N ASP A 120 16.72 -15.37 15.39
CA ASP A 120 15.95 -14.35 16.07
C ASP A 120 15.31 -14.80 17.37
N ILE A 121 15.10 -13.83 18.26
CA ILE A 121 14.19 -13.97 19.39
C ILE A 121 12.81 -13.52 18.94
N GLY A 122 11.80 -14.39 19.06
CA GLY A 122 10.40 -14.03 18.85
C GLY A 122 9.86 -13.31 20.08
N ILE A 123 9.47 -12.05 19.92
CA ILE A 123 8.86 -11.22 20.97
C ILE A 123 7.35 -11.20 20.73
N PRO A 124 6.51 -11.53 21.75
CA PRO A 124 5.07 -11.42 21.58
C PRO A 124 4.66 -10.07 21.02
N ALA A 125 3.76 -10.04 20.06
CA ALA A 125 3.25 -8.82 19.47
C ALA A 125 1.90 -8.46 20.09
N VAL A 126 1.69 -7.16 20.32
CA VAL A 126 0.43 -6.58 20.79
C VAL A 126 -0.02 -5.50 19.80
N THR A 127 -1.32 -5.28 19.69
CA THR A 127 -1.87 -4.22 18.85
C THR A 127 -1.80 -2.90 19.59
N LEU A 128 -1.26 -1.88 18.92
CA LEU A 128 -1.34 -0.48 19.31
C LEU A 128 -2.25 0.24 18.32
N SER A 129 -3.25 0.97 18.82
CA SER A 129 -4.11 1.85 18.03
C SER A 129 -4.14 3.27 18.60
N VAL A 130 -4.35 4.24 17.71
CA VAL A 130 -4.49 5.65 18.07
C VAL A 130 -5.37 6.36 17.06
N THR A 131 -6.10 7.38 17.51
CA THR A 131 -6.88 8.27 16.64
C THR A 131 -6.30 9.68 16.73
N LEU A 132 -5.95 10.30 15.61
CA LEU A 132 -5.48 11.68 15.54
C LEU A 132 -6.62 12.61 15.15
N LYS A 133 -6.87 13.64 15.95
CA LYS A 133 -7.87 14.68 15.64
C LYS A 133 -7.31 16.08 15.94
N THR A 134 -7.94 17.07 15.34
CA THR A 134 -7.69 18.47 15.68
C THR A 134 -8.45 18.87 16.95
N GLY A 135 -8.17 20.06 17.50
CA GLY A 135 -8.95 20.63 18.60
C GLY A 135 -10.43 20.87 18.30
N LYS A 136 -10.83 20.84 17.01
CA LYS A 136 -12.23 20.85 16.55
C LYS A 136 -12.81 19.46 16.33
N ALA A 137 -12.14 18.41 16.77
CA ALA A 137 -12.50 17.00 16.54
C ALA A 137 -12.51 16.54 15.07
N VAL A 138 -11.93 17.31 14.14
CA VAL A 138 -11.77 16.92 12.73
C VAL A 138 -10.65 15.88 12.66
N PRO A 139 -10.86 14.73 11.98
CA PRO A 139 -9.80 13.72 11.81
C PRO A 139 -8.57 14.27 11.08
N VAL A 140 -7.36 13.94 11.55
CA VAL A 140 -6.11 14.20 10.82
C VAL A 140 -5.88 13.03 9.86
N VAL A 141 -6.09 13.29 8.58
CA VAL A 141 -6.06 12.26 7.53
C VAL A 141 -4.66 12.16 6.93
N HIS A 142 -4.23 10.91 6.69
CA HIS A 142 -2.91 10.59 6.14
C HIS A 142 -1.76 11.22 6.95
N GLY A 143 -1.95 11.34 8.25
CA GLY A 143 -0.91 11.75 9.20
C GLY A 143 0.08 10.61 9.41
N GLU A 144 1.35 10.88 9.22
CA GLU A 144 2.41 9.89 9.45
C GLU A 144 2.65 9.73 10.95
N VAL A 145 2.52 8.51 11.44
CA VAL A 145 2.84 8.13 12.82
C VAL A 145 4.09 7.28 12.81
N ARG A 146 5.13 7.76 13.46
CA ARG A 146 6.39 7.06 13.66
C ARG A 146 6.45 6.52 15.10
N LEU A 147 6.77 5.25 15.21
CA LEU A 147 7.11 4.62 16.47
C LEU A 147 8.62 4.42 16.54
N THR A 148 9.22 4.77 17.68
CA THR A 148 10.64 4.57 17.93
C THR A 148 10.82 3.53 19.03
N LEU A 149 11.61 2.50 18.77
CA LEU A 149 11.97 1.44 19.70
C LEU A 149 13.43 1.62 20.10
N THR A 150 13.73 1.42 21.37
CA THR A 150 15.09 1.63 21.89
C THR A 150 15.87 0.35 22.12
N SER A 151 15.25 -0.82 21.88
CA SER A 151 15.88 -2.11 22.11
C SER A 151 16.79 -2.52 20.94
N SER A 152 18.00 -2.97 21.27
CA SER A 152 18.92 -3.50 20.26
C SER A 152 18.39 -4.80 19.64
N GLY A 153 18.61 -4.96 18.33
CA GLY A 153 18.15 -6.14 17.58
C GLY A 153 16.70 -6.06 17.08
N LEU A 154 15.98 -4.96 17.38
CA LEU A 154 14.69 -4.64 16.78
C LEU A 154 14.84 -3.51 15.77
N PRO A 155 13.96 -3.43 14.75
CA PRO A 155 13.86 -2.23 13.95
C PRO A 155 13.68 -1.02 14.86
N SER A 156 14.55 -0.02 14.73
CA SER A 156 14.51 1.16 15.59
C SER A 156 13.28 2.02 15.36
N GLN A 157 12.64 1.90 14.21
CA GLN A 157 11.49 2.71 13.80
C GLN A 157 10.47 1.86 13.04
N ALA A 158 9.18 2.18 13.25
CA ALA A 158 8.06 1.69 12.46
C ALA A 158 7.16 2.87 12.09
N TYR A 159 6.49 2.78 10.95
CA TYR A 159 5.67 3.86 10.40
C TYR A 159 4.27 3.35 10.08
N GLY A 160 3.30 4.23 10.23
CA GLY A 160 1.93 4.03 9.81
C GLY A 160 1.26 5.34 9.45
N TYR A 161 0.19 5.29 8.67
CA TYR A 161 -0.56 6.48 8.24
C TYR A 161 -2.00 6.37 8.72
N THR A 162 -2.55 7.50 9.17
CA THR A 162 -3.95 7.56 9.57
C THR A 162 -4.89 7.47 8.37
N ASP A 163 -6.00 6.77 8.55
CA ASP A 163 -7.09 6.67 7.58
C ASP A 163 -7.98 7.93 7.52
N SER A 164 -9.09 7.86 6.79
CA SER A 164 -10.07 8.97 6.67
C SER A 164 -10.76 9.33 8.00
N MET A 165 -10.71 8.46 9.01
CA MET A 165 -11.23 8.71 10.34
C MET A 165 -10.15 9.19 11.33
N GLY A 166 -8.92 9.34 10.85
CA GLY A 166 -7.76 9.71 11.65
C GLY A 166 -7.21 8.53 12.47
N GLN A 167 -7.56 7.28 12.15
CA GLN A 167 -7.16 6.09 12.89
C GLN A 167 -5.94 5.44 12.24
N VAL A 168 -5.04 4.94 13.08
CA VAL A 168 -3.93 4.09 12.69
C VAL A 168 -3.75 3.00 13.74
N SER A 169 -3.46 1.79 13.29
CA SER A 169 -3.15 0.66 14.17
C SER A 169 -2.09 -0.23 13.56
N GLY A 170 -1.34 -0.89 14.42
CA GLY A 170 -0.30 -1.83 14.01
C GLY A 170 0.12 -2.74 15.14
N LEU A 171 0.92 -3.75 14.81
CA LEU A 171 1.52 -4.64 15.79
C LEU A 171 2.85 -4.06 16.24
N VAL A 172 3.08 -4.09 17.55
CA VAL A 172 4.31 -3.67 18.20
C VAL A 172 4.81 -4.76 19.15
N PRO A 173 6.13 -4.83 19.40
CA PRO A 173 6.67 -5.80 20.34
C PRO A 173 6.20 -5.50 21.77
N ALA A 174 5.75 -6.55 22.47
CA ALA A 174 5.33 -6.43 23.86
C ALA A 174 6.55 -6.22 24.79
N GLY A 175 6.37 -5.42 25.83
CA GLY A 175 7.38 -5.18 26.84
C GLY A 175 8.45 -4.16 26.46
N GLU A 176 8.47 -3.70 25.22
CA GLU A 176 9.47 -2.77 24.72
C GLU A 176 9.04 -1.30 24.92
N PRO A 177 9.96 -0.41 25.35
CA PRO A 177 9.66 1.01 25.45
C PRO A 177 9.43 1.63 24.07
N ILE A 178 8.31 2.34 23.91
CA ILE A 178 7.88 2.92 22.64
C ILE A 178 7.71 4.44 22.80
N GLY A 179 8.36 5.20 21.94
CA GLY A 179 8.08 6.60 21.65
C GLY A 179 7.16 6.71 20.44
N LEU A 180 6.15 7.59 20.48
CA LEU A 180 5.28 7.90 19.36
C LEU A 180 5.53 9.34 18.92
N GLU A 181 5.66 9.54 17.62
CA GLU A 181 5.75 10.86 17.00
C GLU A 181 4.76 10.94 15.84
N VAL A 182 4.18 12.10 15.65
CA VAL A 182 3.40 12.45 14.47
C VAL A 182 4.23 13.41 13.64
N LEU A 183 4.41 13.08 12.36
CA LEU A 183 5.29 13.82 11.45
C LEU A 183 4.49 14.54 10.39
N ASP A 184 4.99 15.69 9.94
CA ASP A 184 4.55 16.30 8.69
C ASP A 184 5.24 15.63 7.48
N PRO A 185 4.80 15.88 6.24
CA PRO A 185 5.43 15.28 5.05
C PRO A 185 6.89 15.67 4.82
N CYS A 186 7.42 16.63 5.56
CA CYS A 186 8.84 17.01 5.58
C CYS A 186 9.61 16.36 6.75
N HIS A 187 8.98 15.38 7.42
CA HIS A 187 9.52 14.66 8.58
C HIS A 187 9.81 15.53 9.81
N ASN A 188 9.21 16.73 9.89
CA ASN A 188 9.26 17.53 11.14
C ASN A 188 8.25 16.98 12.14
N VAL A 189 8.64 16.94 13.41
CA VAL A 189 7.78 16.43 14.48
C VAL A 189 6.69 17.45 14.82
N ALA A 190 5.43 17.08 14.54
CA ALA A 190 4.24 17.85 14.89
C ALA A 190 3.72 17.54 16.32
N TYR A 191 3.98 16.32 16.79
CA TYR A 191 3.60 15.85 18.12
C TYR A 191 4.52 14.71 18.54
N SER A 192 4.81 14.59 19.83
CA SER A 192 5.55 13.47 20.39
C SER A 192 5.04 13.07 21.78
N GLN A 193 5.08 11.77 22.06
CA GLN A 193 4.70 11.21 23.35
C GLN A 193 5.52 9.94 23.62
N ASN A 194 5.99 9.80 24.86
CA ASN A 194 6.53 8.52 25.33
C ASN A 194 5.36 7.66 25.85
N ILE A 195 5.14 6.50 25.22
CA ILE A 195 4.07 5.56 25.58
C ILE A 195 4.56 4.59 26.67
N GLY A 196 5.87 4.29 26.68
CA GLY A 196 6.44 3.22 27.52
C GLY A 196 6.20 1.83 26.95
N SER A 197 6.26 0.81 27.80
CA SER A 197 6.15 -0.60 27.38
C SER A 197 4.71 -1.10 27.46
N LEU A 198 4.26 -1.81 26.43
CA LEU A 198 2.92 -2.38 26.31
C LEU A 198 2.98 -3.90 26.48
N ASN A 199 2.13 -4.47 27.34
CA ASN A 199 2.05 -5.92 27.57
C ASN A 199 0.73 -6.55 27.07
N GLN A 200 -0.17 -5.74 26.51
CA GLN A 200 -1.45 -6.14 25.96
C GLN A 200 -1.89 -5.19 24.84
N ASN A 201 -2.87 -5.59 24.06
CA ASN A 201 -3.48 -4.72 23.08
C ASN A 201 -3.95 -3.43 23.75
N THR A 202 -3.54 -2.29 23.18
CA THR A 202 -3.74 -0.98 23.79
C THR A 202 -4.27 -0.01 22.75
N ASP A 203 -5.37 0.66 23.09
CA ASP A 203 -5.85 1.83 22.36
C ASP A 203 -5.47 3.07 23.17
N LEU A 204 -4.67 3.96 22.58
CA LEU A 204 -4.30 5.24 23.19
C LEU A 204 -5.45 6.26 23.17
N GLY A 205 -6.56 5.91 22.50
CA GLY A 205 -7.67 6.82 22.28
C GLY A 205 -7.34 7.97 21.33
N THR A 206 -7.88 9.16 21.60
CA THR A 206 -7.68 10.32 20.73
C THR A 206 -6.51 11.19 21.19
N ILE A 207 -5.54 11.36 20.32
CA ILE A 207 -4.49 12.38 20.43
C ILE A 207 -4.94 13.64 19.67
N THR A 208 -4.91 14.78 20.33
CA THR A 208 -5.28 16.06 19.72
C THR A 208 -4.04 16.78 19.19
N ILE A 209 -3.99 17.02 17.90
CA ILE A 209 -2.98 17.84 17.24
C ILE A 209 -3.49 19.27 17.14
N ASN A 210 -2.74 20.21 17.72
CA ASN A 210 -3.13 21.62 17.77
C ASN A 210 -2.25 22.49 16.86
N ASN A 211 -2.83 23.49 16.23
CA ASN A 211 -2.09 24.45 15.39
C ASN A 211 -1.04 25.26 16.16
N SER A 212 -1.24 25.46 17.47
CA SER A 212 -0.25 26.12 18.31
C SER A 212 1.04 25.33 18.51
N SER A 213 0.95 24.01 18.42
CA SER A 213 2.09 23.08 18.48
C SER A 213 2.56 22.63 17.10
N SER A 214 1.73 22.76 16.05
CA SER A 214 2.08 22.38 14.70
C SER A 214 1.48 23.38 13.68
N PRO A 215 2.26 24.37 13.23
CA PRO A 215 1.82 25.30 12.19
C PRO A 215 1.60 24.61 10.81
N ALA A 216 2.09 23.39 10.66
CA ALA A 216 1.88 22.56 9.47
C ALA A 216 0.45 22.01 9.36
N LEU A 217 -0.32 22.01 10.46
CA LEU A 217 -1.70 21.51 10.46
C LEU A 217 -2.64 22.52 9.79
N ILE A 218 -3.37 22.06 8.78
CA ILE A 218 -4.47 22.84 8.17
C ILE A 218 -5.79 22.09 8.29
N ILE A 219 -6.88 22.86 8.28
CA ILE A 219 -8.25 22.37 8.20
C ILE A 219 -8.88 23.02 6.99
N ILE A 220 -9.51 22.22 6.12
CA ILE A 220 -10.34 22.69 5.00
C ILE A 220 -11.76 22.25 5.27
N GLU A 221 -12.70 23.20 5.24
CA GLU A 221 -14.12 22.96 5.41
C GLU A 221 -14.91 23.62 4.29
N GLY A 222 -16.06 23.04 3.94
CA GLY A 222 -16.95 23.57 2.91
C GLY A 222 -18.26 22.80 2.85
N GLN A 223 -19.06 23.09 1.82
CA GLN A 223 -20.35 22.45 1.59
C GLN A 223 -20.50 22.08 0.12
N LEU A 224 -20.98 20.86 -0.17
CA LEU A 224 -21.33 20.43 -1.53
C LEU A 224 -22.81 20.69 -1.82
N ARG A 225 -23.09 21.14 -3.06
CA ARG A 225 -24.42 21.32 -3.61
C ARG A 225 -24.61 20.56 -4.91
N ASP A 226 -25.80 19.97 -5.07
CA ASP A 226 -26.21 19.27 -6.29
C ASP A 226 -26.63 20.23 -7.41
N CYS A 227 -27.07 19.68 -8.56
CA CYS A 227 -27.59 20.48 -9.71
C CYS A 227 -28.87 21.27 -9.40
N SER A 228 -29.56 20.95 -8.32
CA SER A 228 -30.76 21.65 -7.85
C SER A 228 -30.46 22.65 -6.73
N ASN A 229 -29.17 22.90 -6.46
CA ASN A 229 -28.68 23.74 -5.36
C ASN A 229 -29.12 23.24 -3.96
N GLN A 230 -29.37 21.91 -3.83
CA GLN A 230 -29.63 21.28 -2.56
C GLN A 230 -28.34 20.72 -1.97
N PRO A 231 -28.23 20.56 -0.64
CA PRO A 231 -27.08 19.89 -0.04
C PRO A 231 -26.92 18.46 -0.58
N VAL A 232 -25.72 18.07 -0.98
CA VAL A 232 -25.38 16.69 -1.31
C VAL A 232 -25.32 15.89 0.00
N THR A 233 -26.18 14.89 0.17
CA THR A 233 -26.24 14.07 1.38
C THR A 233 -25.55 12.72 1.24
N ASP A 234 -25.26 12.32 0.01
CA ASP A 234 -24.53 11.10 -0.35
C ASP A 234 -23.47 11.45 -1.40
N GLY A 235 -22.27 11.71 -0.94
CA GLY A 235 -21.17 12.15 -1.78
C GLY A 235 -19.92 12.52 -1.00
N TYR A 236 -18.94 13.07 -1.69
CA TYR A 236 -17.64 13.43 -1.11
C TYR A 236 -16.95 14.56 -1.85
N ALA A 237 -16.03 15.23 -1.17
CA ALA A 237 -15.09 16.16 -1.80
C ALA A 237 -13.75 15.46 -2.08
N ILE A 238 -13.17 15.73 -3.25
CA ILE A 238 -11.80 15.36 -3.63
C ILE A 238 -10.97 16.63 -3.48
N ILE A 239 -9.95 16.56 -2.62
CA ILE A 239 -9.11 17.71 -2.28
C ILE A 239 -7.67 17.40 -2.65
N SER A 240 -7.13 18.16 -3.60
CA SER A 240 -5.76 18.01 -4.10
C SER A 240 -4.92 19.20 -3.66
N CYS A 241 -3.94 18.95 -2.79
CA CYS A 241 -2.97 19.91 -2.29
C CYS A 241 -1.58 19.30 -2.33
N ASP A 242 -0.56 20.07 -2.74
CA ASP A 242 0.84 19.66 -2.74
C ASP A 242 1.06 18.30 -3.45
N ASN A 243 0.36 18.06 -4.56
CA ASN A 243 0.36 16.79 -5.32
C ASN A 243 -0.16 15.56 -4.53
N VAL A 244 -0.84 15.78 -3.41
CA VAL A 244 -1.50 14.72 -2.64
C VAL A 244 -3.01 14.91 -2.71
N THR A 245 -3.71 13.87 -3.13
CA THR A 245 -5.17 13.85 -3.22
C THR A 245 -5.77 13.15 -2.01
N ARG A 246 -6.82 13.75 -1.46
CA ARG A 246 -7.54 13.25 -0.29
C ARG A 246 -9.04 13.27 -0.56
N TYR A 247 -9.75 12.37 0.10
CA TYR A 247 -11.20 12.20 -0.03
C TYR A 247 -11.85 12.42 1.32
N VAL A 248 -12.96 13.15 1.35
CA VAL A 248 -13.74 13.38 2.57
C VAL A 248 -15.24 13.31 2.25
N SER A 249 -15.97 12.44 2.95
CA SER A 249 -17.42 12.32 2.81
C SER A 249 -18.13 13.54 3.39
N VAL A 250 -19.29 13.87 2.83
CA VAL A 250 -20.16 14.89 3.37
C VAL A 250 -21.07 14.34 4.47
N ASN A 251 -21.59 15.22 5.31
CA ASN A 251 -22.67 14.91 6.26
C ASN A 251 -24.06 15.16 5.63
N GLU A 252 -25.14 14.92 6.39
CA GLU A 252 -26.52 15.12 5.96
C GLU A 252 -26.86 16.56 5.53
N LYS A 253 -26.00 17.53 5.82
CA LYS A 253 -26.13 18.92 5.39
C LYS A 253 -25.26 19.26 4.18
N GLY A 254 -24.57 18.28 3.61
CA GLY A 254 -23.61 18.47 2.55
C GLY A 254 -22.28 19.07 3.00
N GLU A 255 -22.06 19.21 4.32
CA GLU A 255 -20.84 19.82 4.85
C GLU A 255 -19.73 18.77 4.92
N PHE A 256 -18.51 19.19 4.62
CA PHE A 256 -17.30 18.39 4.80
C PHE A 256 -16.26 19.17 5.60
N ALA A 257 -15.41 18.43 6.32
CA ALA A 257 -14.23 18.97 6.96
C ALA A 257 -13.12 17.92 6.97
N ILE A 258 -11.93 18.31 6.56
CA ILE A 258 -10.74 17.48 6.55
C ILE A 258 -9.58 18.23 7.17
N SER A 259 -8.70 17.54 7.88
CA SER A 259 -7.46 18.12 8.32
C SER A 259 -6.27 17.21 7.96
N PHE A 260 -5.12 17.82 7.72
CA PHE A 260 -3.89 17.13 7.42
C PHE A 260 -2.69 18.02 7.69
N LEU A 261 -1.53 17.37 7.80
CA LEU A 261 -0.26 18.06 7.97
C LEU A 261 0.36 18.38 6.60
N ARG A 262 1.04 19.51 6.49
CA ARG A 262 1.74 19.98 5.29
C ARG A 262 3.16 20.41 5.62
N CYS A 263 4.03 20.35 4.61
CA CYS A 263 5.33 21.03 4.71
C CYS A 263 5.18 22.56 4.72
N SER A 264 6.05 23.23 5.44
CA SER A 264 6.19 24.69 5.32
C SER A 264 6.67 25.03 3.90
N GLY A 265 6.01 26.00 3.23
CA GLY A 265 6.31 26.38 1.85
C GLY A 265 5.59 25.59 0.77
N GLY A 266 4.61 24.78 1.12
CA GLY A 266 3.70 24.15 0.17
C GLY A 266 2.85 25.14 -0.63
N SER A 267 2.06 24.65 -1.58
CA SER A 267 1.20 25.45 -2.46
C SER A 267 0.31 26.40 -1.68
N ALA A 268 0.12 27.62 -2.17
CA ALA A 268 -0.79 28.59 -1.54
C ALA A 268 -2.27 28.25 -1.75
N SER A 269 -2.60 27.22 -2.56
CA SER A 269 -3.97 26.84 -2.91
C SER A 269 -4.13 25.33 -3.03
N CYS A 270 -5.37 24.88 -2.85
CA CYS A 270 -5.83 23.53 -3.14
C CYS A 270 -6.91 23.56 -4.21
N GLU A 271 -7.00 22.49 -4.99
CA GLU A 271 -8.16 22.22 -5.84
C GLU A 271 -9.16 21.34 -5.09
N ILE A 272 -10.44 21.68 -5.18
CA ILE A 272 -11.54 20.92 -4.57
C ILE A 272 -12.56 20.60 -5.65
N LEU A 273 -12.95 19.33 -5.72
CA LEU A 273 -13.95 18.83 -6.64
C LEU A 273 -15.05 18.13 -5.85
N GLY A 274 -16.30 18.55 -6.03
CA GLY A 274 -17.46 17.92 -5.39
C GLY A 274 -18.01 16.76 -6.21
N VAL A 275 -18.37 15.68 -5.55
CA VAL A 275 -19.02 14.50 -6.15
C VAL A 275 -20.33 14.23 -5.43
N ASP A 276 -21.41 14.15 -6.20
CA ASP A 276 -22.73 13.66 -5.79
C ASP A 276 -22.90 12.24 -6.29
N GLU A 277 -22.80 11.26 -5.38
CA GLU A 277 -22.91 9.84 -5.73
C GLU A 277 -24.35 9.47 -6.10
N SER A 278 -25.33 9.96 -5.35
CA SER A 278 -26.74 9.67 -5.60
C SER A 278 -27.22 10.28 -6.93
N GLY A 279 -26.77 11.48 -7.26
CA GLY A 279 -27.07 12.15 -8.52
C GLY A 279 -26.18 11.71 -9.69
N GLN A 280 -25.15 10.91 -9.44
CA GLN A 280 -24.13 10.50 -10.44
C GLN A 280 -23.55 11.71 -11.19
N GLN A 281 -23.25 12.76 -10.44
CA GLN A 281 -22.71 14.03 -10.95
C GLN A 281 -21.44 14.43 -10.21
N GLN A 282 -20.62 15.21 -10.86
CA GLN A 282 -19.52 15.92 -10.22
C GLN A 282 -19.39 17.34 -10.76
N GLY A 283 -18.83 18.21 -9.95
CA GLY A 283 -18.49 19.58 -10.37
C GLY A 283 -17.18 19.65 -11.15
N GLY A 284 -16.89 20.82 -11.66
CA GLY A 284 -15.54 21.19 -12.08
C GLY A 284 -14.64 21.47 -10.87
N PRO A 285 -13.30 21.44 -11.04
CA PRO A 285 -12.37 21.78 -9.97
C PRO A 285 -12.52 23.25 -9.57
N SER A 286 -12.62 23.49 -8.26
CA SER A 286 -12.67 24.82 -7.65
C SER A 286 -11.36 25.05 -6.90
N THR A 287 -10.68 26.18 -7.15
CA THR A 287 -9.43 26.51 -6.48
C THR A 287 -9.72 27.31 -5.22
N THR A 288 -9.18 26.89 -4.08
CA THR A 288 -9.30 27.58 -2.81
C THR A 288 -7.93 28.01 -2.30
N THR A 289 -7.81 29.28 -1.84
CA THR A 289 -6.57 29.76 -1.22
C THR A 289 -6.50 29.27 0.22
N ILE A 290 -5.36 28.72 0.62
CA ILE A 290 -5.17 28.19 1.96
C ILE A 290 -5.00 29.32 2.96
N ALA A 291 -5.85 29.33 3.96
CA ALA A 291 -5.75 30.16 5.15
C ALA A 291 -5.48 29.28 6.38
N THR A 292 -4.57 29.70 7.23
CA THR A 292 -4.26 29.01 8.48
C THR A 292 -5.00 29.69 9.66
N PRO A 293 -5.51 28.96 10.63
CA PRO A 293 -5.52 27.49 10.76
C PRO A 293 -6.66 26.80 10.00
N ILE A 294 -7.63 27.57 9.47
CA ILE A 294 -8.83 27.04 8.84
C ILE A 294 -9.05 27.74 7.51
N THR A 295 -9.28 26.94 6.49
CA THR A 295 -9.67 27.37 5.15
C THR A 295 -11.15 27.05 4.95
N ASN A 296 -11.99 28.07 4.82
CA ASN A 296 -13.37 27.88 4.40
C ASN A 296 -13.43 27.99 2.87
N SER A 297 -13.71 26.88 2.20
CA SER A 297 -13.83 26.81 0.75
C SER A 297 -15.20 27.29 0.22
N GLY A 298 -16.15 27.58 1.13
CA GLY A 298 -17.50 27.99 0.76
C GLY A 298 -18.32 26.83 0.21
N VAL A 299 -19.19 27.18 -0.76
CA VAL A 299 -20.03 26.21 -1.48
C VAL A 299 -19.31 25.76 -2.72
N ILE A 300 -19.22 24.42 -2.89
CA ILE A 300 -18.64 23.74 -4.04
C ILE A 300 -19.74 22.97 -4.77
N ASP A 301 -19.85 23.21 -6.08
CA ASP A 301 -20.84 22.51 -6.89
C ASP A 301 -20.39 21.06 -7.19
N ALA A 302 -21.28 20.11 -6.96
CA ALA A 302 -21.13 18.72 -7.35
C ALA A 302 -22.00 18.40 -8.55
N CYS A 303 -21.89 19.23 -9.61
CA CYS A 303 -22.80 19.24 -10.75
C CYS A 303 -22.08 19.59 -12.05
N GLY A 304 -22.57 19.08 -13.18
CA GLY A 304 -22.14 19.49 -14.52
C GLY A 304 -21.44 18.42 -15.32
N VAL A 305 -20.84 17.42 -14.68
CA VAL A 305 -20.17 16.30 -15.35
C VAL A 305 -20.74 14.99 -14.81
N SER A 306 -21.11 14.06 -15.69
CA SER A 306 -21.53 12.72 -15.26
C SER A 306 -20.40 12.03 -14.49
N ALA A 307 -20.67 11.48 -13.32
CA ALA A 307 -19.73 10.70 -12.50
C ALA A 307 -19.78 9.19 -12.80
N ALA A 308 -20.68 8.74 -13.69
CA ALA A 308 -20.83 7.34 -14.04
C ALA A 308 -19.52 6.75 -14.62
N GLN A 309 -19.12 5.62 -14.09
CA GLN A 309 -17.94 4.86 -14.51
C GLN A 309 -18.38 3.53 -15.10
N PHE A 310 -17.63 3.03 -16.05
CA PHE A 310 -17.92 1.73 -16.66
C PHE A 310 -16.70 1.10 -17.34
N ILE A 311 -16.73 -0.24 -17.46
CA ILE A 311 -16.00 -1.03 -18.46
C ILE A 311 -17.02 -1.91 -19.15
N ASN A 312 -17.26 -1.63 -20.45
CA ASN A 312 -18.10 -2.45 -21.31
C ASN A 312 -17.21 -3.19 -22.29
N TYR A 313 -17.43 -4.49 -22.48
CA TYR A 313 -16.64 -5.26 -23.41
C TYR A 313 -17.40 -6.43 -23.99
N THR A 314 -16.96 -6.88 -25.16
CA THR A 314 -17.40 -8.10 -25.80
C THR A 314 -16.23 -9.08 -25.79
N LEU A 315 -16.43 -10.27 -25.21
CA LEU A 315 -15.47 -11.37 -25.19
C LEU A 315 -16.03 -12.52 -26.06
N ASP A 316 -15.34 -12.83 -27.15
CA ASP A 316 -15.75 -13.87 -28.11
C ASP A 316 -17.22 -13.72 -28.58
N GLY A 317 -17.68 -12.48 -28.73
CA GLY A 317 -19.05 -12.16 -29.15
C GLY A 317 -20.08 -12.13 -28.03
N VAL A 318 -19.69 -12.33 -26.78
CA VAL A 318 -20.56 -12.19 -25.61
C VAL A 318 -20.33 -10.83 -24.93
N ASP A 319 -21.41 -10.07 -24.72
CA ASP A 319 -21.37 -8.75 -24.15
C ASP A 319 -21.33 -8.80 -22.61
N HIS A 320 -20.48 -7.95 -22.04
CA HIS A 320 -20.25 -7.78 -20.62
C HIS A 320 -20.31 -6.29 -20.26
N SER A 321 -20.85 -5.98 -19.08
CA SER A 321 -20.92 -4.62 -18.57
C SER A 321 -20.70 -4.57 -17.08
N ILE A 322 -19.76 -3.76 -16.66
CA ILE A 322 -19.44 -3.45 -15.26
C ILE A 322 -19.60 -1.94 -15.10
N THR A 323 -20.46 -1.50 -14.21
CA THR A 323 -20.82 -0.07 -14.10
C THR A 323 -21.08 0.36 -12.66
N SER A 324 -20.58 1.54 -12.30
CA SER A 324 -20.81 2.13 -10.97
C SER A 324 -22.31 2.31 -10.65
N ASN A 325 -23.15 2.55 -11.65
CA ASN A 325 -24.61 2.67 -11.49
C ASN A 325 -25.29 1.37 -10.99
N ALA A 326 -24.65 0.22 -11.21
CA ALA A 326 -25.14 -1.06 -10.69
C ALA A 326 -24.49 -1.42 -9.32
N GLY A 327 -23.71 -0.53 -8.73
CA GLY A 327 -22.97 -0.78 -7.51
C GLY A 327 -21.71 -1.61 -7.70
N ASP A 328 -21.25 -1.79 -8.95
CA ASP A 328 -20.02 -2.51 -9.25
C ASP A 328 -18.78 -1.69 -8.86
N SER A 329 -17.69 -2.36 -8.54
CA SER A 329 -16.42 -1.73 -8.19
C SER A 329 -15.59 -1.43 -9.44
N LEU A 330 -15.15 -0.18 -9.59
CA LEU A 330 -14.27 0.28 -10.66
C LEU A 330 -13.12 1.08 -10.06
N THR A 331 -11.89 0.80 -10.46
CA THR A 331 -10.71 1.48 -9.93
C THR A 331 -9.62 1.63 -10.99
N SER A 332 -8.80 2.67 -10.84
CA SER A 332 -7.58 2.85 -11.61
C SER A 332 -6.41 3.17 -10.70
N TYR A 333 -5.22 2.79 -11.12
CA TYR A 333 -3.97 3.14 -10.47
C TYR A 333 -2.93 3.49 -11.52
N SER A 334 -2.25 4.63 -11.34
CA SER A 334 -1.21 5.08 -12.26
C SER A 334 0.06 5.44 -11.52
N TYR A 335 1.20 5.08 -12.08
CA TYR A 335 2.52 5.40 -11.53
C TYR A 335 3.52 5.76 -12.62
N ALA A 336 4.53 6.53 -12.22
CA ALA A 336 5.66 6.83 -13.10
C ALA A 336 6.54 5.58 -13.29
N SER A 337 6.93 5.32 -14.53
CA SER A 337 7.83 4.25 -14.89
C SER A 337 9.17 4.84 -15.36
N PRO A 338 10.32 4.27 -15.00
CA PRO A 338 11.61 4.68 -15.57
C PRO A 338 11.77 4.26 -17.04
N ALA A 339 10.87 3.42 -17.54
CA ALA A 339 10.84 2.99 -18.94
C ALA A 339 10.08 3.98 -19.83
N THR A 340 10.21 3.83 -21.14
CA THR A 340 9.39 4.55 -22.12
C THR A 340 8.28 3.61 -22.62
N PRO A 341 7.00 4.01 -22.54
CA PRO A 341 6.47 5.31 -22.11
C PRO A 341 6.56 5.53 -20.58
N PRO A 342 6.60 6.81 -20.10
CA PRO A 342 6.94 7.15 -18.73
C PRO A 342 5.85 6.89 -17.69
N LEU A 343 4.62 6.62 -18.12
CA LEU A 343 3.49 6.33 -17.26
C LEU A 343 2.96 4.92 -17.51
N PHE A 344 2.51 4.30 -16.46
CA PHE A 344 1.86 3.00 -16.52
C PHE A 344 0.54 3.08 -15.76
N THR A 345 -0.56 2.68 -16.40
CA THR A 345 -1.89 2.65 -15.79
C THR A 345 -2.42 1.23 -15.76
N TRP A 346 -2.94 0.86 -14.61
CA TRP A 346 -3.74 -0.33 -14.39
C TRP A 346 -5.17 0.09 -14.07
N MET A 347 -6.14 -0.60 -14.66
CA MET A 347 -7.58 -0.39 -14.47
C MET A 347 -8.25 -1.71 -14.18
N SER A 348 -9.25 -1.72 -13.31
CA SER A 348 -10.07 -2.91 -13.10
C SER A 348 -11.52 -2.59 -12.83
N GLY A 349 -12.38 -3.56 -13.16
CA GLY A 349 -13.78 -3.59 -12.79
C GLY A 349 -14.14 -4.95 -12.21
N PHE A 350 -14.99 -4.91 -11.18
CA PHE A 350 -15.54 -6.10 -10.54
C PHE A 350 -17.06 -5.98 -10.44
N LYS A 351 -17.76 -6.89 -11.09
CA LYS A 351 -19.23 -6.99 -11.06
C LYS A 351 -19.64 -7.87 -9.90
N ILE A 352 -20.14 -7.23 -8.84
CA ILE A 352 -20.48 -7.89 -7.58
C ILE A 352 -21.55 -8.95 -7.77
N SER A 353 -22.59 -8.65 -8.55
CA SER A 353 -23.75 -9.53 -8.76
C SER A 353 -23.43 -10.83 -9.49
N ALA A 354 -22.38 -10.87 -10.30
CA ALA A 354 -21.99 -12.01 -11.13
C ALA A 354 -20.64 -12.61 -10.75
N ASN A 355 -19.93 -12.05 -9.76
CA ASN A 355 -18.54 -12.37 -9.42
C ASN A 355 -17.62 -12.35 -10.67
N GLU A 356 -17.84 -11.38 -11.54
CA GLU A 356 -17.13 -11.21 -12.80
C GLU A 356 -16.12 -10.08 -12.68
N TYR A 357 -14.93 -10.24 -13.24
CA TYR A 357 -13.91 -9.20 -13.25
C TYR A 357 -13.21 -9.05 -14.59
N ILE A 358 -12.69 -7.84 -14.79
CA ILE A 358 -11.74 -7.52 -15.85
C ILE A 358 -10.66 -6.60 -15.29
N SER A 359 -9.42 -6.76 -15.74
CA SER A 359 -8.35 -5.79 -15.55
C SER A 359 -7.55 -5.58 -16.82
N LEU A 360 -7.06 -4.37 -17.00
CA LEU A 360 -6.27 -3.91 -18.14
C LEU A 360 -5.04 -3.16 -17.64
N SER A 361 -3.90 -3.34 -18.30
CA SER A 361 -2.74 -2.49 -18.03
C SER A 361 -2.03 -2.08 -19.32
N PHE A 362 -1.55 -0.84 -19.34
CA PHE A 362 -0.86 -0.26 -20.49
C PHE A 362 0.09 0.86 -20.07
N GLY A 363 1.18 0.98 -20.83
CA GLY A 363 2.09 2.11 -20.69
C GLY A 363 1.68 3.23 -21.64
N HIS A 364 1.77 4.51 -21.20
CA HIS A 364 1.33 5.66 -21.99
C HIS A 364 2.08 6.94 -21.65
N GLU A 365 1.97 7.93 -22.53
CA GLU A 365 2.32 9.32 -22.25
C GLU A 365 1.19 10.01 -21.48
N ALA A 366 1.48 11.18 -20.85
CA ALA A 366 0.46 12.00 -20.17
C ALA A 366 -0.48 12.71 -21.18
N ALA A 367 -1.07 11.95 -22.12
CA ALA A 367 -1.89 12.47 -23.20
C ALA A 367 -2.89 11.42 -23.72
N ALA A 368 -3.92 11.89 -24.44
CA ALA A 368 -4.73 11.05 -25.28
C ALA A 368 -3.88 10.48 -26.42
N GLY A 369 -4.14 9.23 -26.83
CA GLY A 369 -3.34 8.55 -27.85
C GLY A 369 -3.63 7.07 -27.94
N SER A 370 -2.91 6.39 -28.86
CA SER A 370 -2.98 4.94 -29.02
C SER A 370 -1.74 4.28 -28.42
N TYR A 371 -1.95 3.30 -27.55
CA TYR A 371 -0.93 2.65 -26.77
C TYR A 371 -1.07 1.13 -26.84
N SER A 372 0.02 0.41 -26.62
CA SER A 372 -0.03 -1.05 -26.57
C SER A 372 -0.66 -1.52 -25.26
N LEU A 373 -1.58 -2.47 -25.35
CA LEU A 373 -2.10 -3.21 -24.19
C LEU A 373 -1.01 -4.16 -23.69
N ASN A 374 -0.58 -3.98 -22.43
CA ASN A 374 0.50 -4.78 -21.83
C ASN A 374 0.00 -6.05 -21.16
N ALA A 375 -1.13 -5.95 -20.46
CA ALA A 375 -1.77 -7.10 -19.83
C ALA A 375 -3.29 -6.95 -19.81
N ILE A 376 -3.96 -8.08 -19.80
CA ILE A 376 -5.39 -8.22 -19.59
C ILE A 376 -5.65 -9.45 -18.72
N SER A 377 -6.60 -9.36 -17.80
CA SER A 377 -7.16 -10.50 -17.08
C SER A 377 -8.68 -10.37 -17.10
N VAL A 378 -9.36 -11.45 -17.36
CA VAL A 378 -10.83 -11.53 -17.30
C VAL A 378 -11.26 -12.80 -16.59
N GLN A 379 -12.43 -12.80 -16.00
CA GLN A 379 -12.99 -13.96 -15.31
C GLN A 379 -12.87 -15.24 -16.15
N GLY A 380 -12.32 -16.29 -15.54
CA GLY A 380 -12.07 -17.59 -16.19
C GLY A 380 -10.77 -17.68 -17.00
N PHE A 381 -10.00 -16.59 -17.10
CA PHE A 381 -8.74 -16.54 -17.86
C PHE A 381 -7.66 -15.81 -17.05
N ASP A 382 -7.15 -16.47 -16.02
CA ASP A 382 -6.02 -15.98 -15.24
C ASP A 382 -4.69 -16.23 -15.98
N SER A 383 -3.79 -15.27 -15.96
CA SER A 383 -2.45 -15.38 -16.57
C SER A 383 -2.48 -15.62 -18.08
N VAL A 384 -3.10 -14.72 -18.82
CA VAL A 384 -3.20 -14.81 -20.29
C VAL A 384 -1.98 -14.22 -21.01
N ALA A 385 -1.61 -14.82 -22.13
CA ALA A 385 -0.61 -14.27 -23.04
C ALA A 385 -1.27 -13.39 -24.10
N ILE A 386 -0.94 -12.10 -24.12
CA ILE A 386 -1.44 -11.15 -25.13
C ILE A 386 -0.84 -11.48 -26.50
N VAL A 387 -1.69 -11.50 -27.50
CA VAL A 387 -1.30 -11.62 -28.93
C VAL A 387 -1.28 -10.22 -29.53
N GLN A 388 -0.13 -9.77 -29.99
CA GLN A 388 -0.01 -8.45 -30.62
C GLN A 388 -0.45 -8.48 -32.10
N PRO A 389 -1.00 -7.37 -32.64
CA PRO A 389 -1.24 -6.09 -31.95
C PRO A 389 -2.50 -6.12 -31.06
N SER A 390 -2.37 -5.58 -29.85
CA SER A 390 -3.47 -5.34 -28.93
C SER A 390 -3.30 -3.94 -28.37
N ASN A 391 -4.35 -3.12 -28.43
CA ASN A 391 -4.23 -1.68 -28.24
C ASN A 391 -5.24 -1.13 -27.23
N VAL A 392 -4.85 -0.04 -26.58
CA VAL A 392 -5.72 0.88 -25.84
C VAL A 392 -5.68 2.22 -26.56
N VAL A 393 -6.82 2.80 -26.85
CA VAL A 393 -6.95 4.15 -27.38
C VAL A 393 -7.55 5.03 -26.29
N LEU A 394 -6.72 5.88 -25.66
CA LEU A 394 -7.20 6.93 -24.76
C LEU A 394 -7.78 8.08 -25.59
N THR A 395 -9.05 8.32 -25.46
CA THR A 395 -9.72 9.49 -26.04
C THR A 395 -9.67 10.68 -25.11
N ASN A 396 -9.59 10.43 -23.79
CA ASN A 396 -9.37 11.44 -22.78
C ASN A 396 -8.32 10.97 -21.75
N TYR A 397 -7.36 11.86 -21.44
CA TYR A 397 -6.39 11.70 -20.36
C TYR A 397 -6.67 12.77 -19.29
N PRO A 398 -7.01 12.39 -18.07
CA PRO A 398 -7.28 13.35 -17.00
C PRO A 398 -5.98 13.95 -16.45
N SER A 399 -5.85 15.26 -16.50
CA SER A 399 -4.68 15.97 -15.93
C SER A 399 -4.62 15.85 -14.41
N ASN A 400 -5.79 15.82 -13.75
CA ASN A 400 -5.93 15.84 -12.30
C ASN A 400 -6.65 14.60 -11.78
N ALA A 401 -6.44 14.28 -10.50
CA ALA A 401 -7.25 13.30 -9.79
C ALA A 401 -8.74 13.71 -9.81
N GLY A 402 -9.63 12.72 -9.85
CA GLY A 402 -11.08 12.94 -10.00
C GLY A 402 -11.55 13.08 -11.44
N GLY A 403 -10.68 13.39 -12.40
CA GLY A 403 -10.99 13.31 -13.82
C GLY A 403 -11.10 11.87 -14.32
N PHE A 404 -11.53 11.67 -15.57
CA PHE A 404 -11.76 10.33 -16.10
C PHE A 404 -10.79 9.97 -17.21
N TYR A 405 -10.22 8.76 -17.11
CA TYR A 405 -9.69 8.05 -18.28
C TYR A 405 -10.87 7.57 -19.11
N GLU A 406 -10.91 7.96 -20.38
CA GLU A 406 -11.92 7.48 -21.33
C GLU A 406 -11.23 6.90 -22.55
N GLY A 407 -11.77 5.82 -23.08
CA GLY A 407 -11.18 5.20 -24.23
C GLY A 407 -11.77 3.87 -24.60
N THR A 408 -11.09 3.22 -25.53
CA THR A 408 -11.43 1.88 -26.01
C THR A 408 -10.21 0.97 -25.92
N PHE A 409 -10.45 -0.32 -25.92
CA PHE A 409 -9.40 -1.31 -26.02
C PHE A 409 -9.82 -2.44 -26.97
N SER A 410 -8.85 -3.03 -27.62
CA SER A 410 -9.06 -4.20 -28.46
C SER A 410 -7.82 -5.09 -28.41
N GLY A 411 -8.04 -6.38 -28.40
CA GLY A 411 -6.93 -7.31 -28.36
C GLY A 411 -7.32 -8.76 -28.56
N LYS A 412 -6.28 -9.57 -28.63
CA LYS A 412 -6.39 -11.03 -28.65
C LYS A 412 -5.49 -11.61 -27.59
N PHE A 413 -5.93 -12.68 -26.96
CA PHE A 413 -5.12 -13.37 -25.96
C PHE A 413 -5.31 -14.89 -26.02
N LYS A 414 -4.36 -15.61 -25.45
CA LYS A 414 -4.43 -17.05 -25.25
C LYS A 414 -4.53 -17.34 -23.77
N GLY A 415 -5.30 -18.35 -23.40
CA GLY A 415 -5.41 -18.83 -22.02
C GLY A 415 -4.08 -19.37 -21.46
N PRO A 416 -4.07 -19.84 -20.21
CA PRO A 416 -2.89 -20.40 -19.58
C PRO A 416 -2.22 -21.48 -20.44
N ALA A 417 -0.88 -21.54 -20.42
CA ALA A 417 -0.06 -22.51 -21.13
C ALA A 417 -0.10 -22.43 -22.67
N ASN A 418 -0.36 -21.23 -23.24
CA ASN A 418 -0.44 -21.04 -24.71
C ASN A 418 -1.45 -21.96 -25.42
N LEU A 419 -2.48 -22.41 -24.71
CA LEU A 419 -3.52 -23.25 -25.27
C LEU A 419 -4.38 -22.49 -26.30
N VAL A 420 -4.68 -23.13 -27.40
CA VAL A 420 -5.71 -22.71 -28.37
C VAL A 420 -7.08 -23.01 -27.76
N PRO A 421 -8.08 -22.11 -27.86
CA PRO A 421 -8.27 -21.05 -28.84
C PRO A 421 -7.67 -19.69 -28.45
N VAL A 422 -7.55 -18.82 -29.48
CA VAL A 422 -7.28 -17.40 -29.31
C VAL A 422 -8.59 -16.69 -29.05
N HIS A 423 -8.69 -16.01 -27.90
CA HIS A 423 -9.85 -15.21 -27.51
C HIS A 423 -9.72 -13.79 -28.05
N THR A 424 -10.85 -13.19 -28.40
CA THR A 424 -10.92 -11.81 -28.90
C THR A 424 -11.72 -10.95 -27.93
N ILE A 425 -11.17 -9.80 -27.58
CA ILE A 425 -11.82 -8.83 -26.71
C ILE A 425 -11.81 -7.44 -27.34
N ILE A 426 -12.94 -6.75 -27.25
CA ILE A 426 -13.10 -5.35 -27.66
C ILE A 426 -13.95 -4.67 -26.60
N GLY A 427 -13.57 -3.46 -26.18
CA GLY A 427 -14.35 -2.77 -25.17
C GLY A 427 -14.10 -1.27 -25.14
N SER A 428 -14.84 -0.63 -24.24
CA SER A 428 -14.71 0.79 -23.91
C SER A 428 -14.75 0.97 -22.41
N PHE A 429 -14.14 2.04 -21.95
CA PHE A 429 -14.10 2.35 -20.53
C PHE A 429 -14.21 3.85 -20.27
N ARG A 430 -14.71 4.15 -19.07
CA ARG A 430 -14.63 5.43 -18.41
C ARG A 430 -14.39 5.18 -16.92
N ILE A 431 -13.22 5.49 -16.44
CA ILE A 431 -12.79 5.19 -15.07
C ILE A 431 -12.11 6.42 -14.47
N ARG A 432 -12.47 6.75 -13.22
CA ARG A 432 -11.90 7.87 -12.49
C ARG A 432 -10.41 7.65 -12.21
N ARG A 433 -9.60 8.67 -12.42
CA ARG A 433 -8.22 8.74 -11.93
C ARG A 433 -8.25 8.98 -10.42
N LEU A 434 -7.73 8.05 -9.65
CA LEU A 434 -7.56 8.11 -8.20
C LEU A 434 -6.26 8.81 -7.81
#